data_6ce0633febbd66a9bdc292728e3bf4ee
#
_entry.id   6ce0633febbd66a9bdc292728e3bf4ee
#
_cell.length_a   1.000
_cell.length_b   1.000
_cell.length_c   1.000
_cell.angle_alpha   90.00
_cell.angle_beta   90.00
_cell.angle_gamma   90.00
#
_symmetry.space_group_name_H-M   'P 1'
#
loop_
_entity.id
_entity.type
_entity.pdbx_description
1 polymer ?
#
loop_
_entity_poly.entity_id
_entity_poly.type
_entity_poly.pdbx_seq_one_letter_code
_entity_poly.pdbx_strand_id
1 'polypeptide(L)'
;MNILKKEFKTNDSASFRYHKDAENLWQVIYQILGAYFEDDCADELTNDPILTAVLSKKTLALQSTLSRFFNQMDESTLQQFYDLLRHFRKVVYSVRKPEMLLLDLDSTLLNTYGHQECEGFN
;
A
#
# COMPACT_ATOMS: atom_id res chain seq x y z
N MET A 1 4.64 7.81 -13.76
CA MET A 1 4.82 6.61 -12.92
C MET A 1 6.19 6.52 -12.20
N ASN A 2 7.12 7.43 -12.45
CA ASN A 2 8.48 7.39 -11.86
C ASN A 2 8.63 8.09 -10.48
N ILE A 3 7.68 8.89 -10.05
CA ILE A 3 7.79 9.71 -8.84
C ILE A 3 7.66 8.83 -7.58
N LEU A 4 6.78 7.83 -7.59
CA LEU A 4 6.53 6.95 -6.45
C LEU A 4 7.61 5.88 -6.23
N LYS A 5 8.34 5.48 -7.27
CA LYS A 5 9.37 4.44 -7.14
C LYS A 5 10.61 4.87 -6.35
N LYS A 6 10.78 6.15 -6.06
CA LYS A 6 12.01 6.67 -5.44
C LYS A 6 11.85 7.31 -4.06
N GLU A 7 10.64 7.67 -3.64
CA GLU A 7 10.47 8.59 -2.51
C GLU A 7 9.65 8.06 -1.33
N PHE A 8 8.84 7.00 -1.52
CA PHE A 8 8.07 6.45 -0.41
C PHE A 8 8.99 5.77 0.60
N LYS A 9 8.88 6.18 1.86
CA LYS A 9 9.71 5.68 2.96
C LYS A 9 8.88 5.47 4.22
N THR A 10 9.21 4.41 4.94
CA THR A 10 8.73 4.16 6.30
C THR A 10 9.77 4.60 7.33
N ASN A 11 9.47 4.43 8.61
CA ASN A 11 10.41 4.67 9.70
C ASN A 11 11.37 3.46 9.87
N ASP A 12 12.05 3.10 8.77
CA ASP A 12 13.06 2.03 8.76
C ASP A 12 14.46 2.62 8.92
N SER A 13 15.14 2.27 10.01
CA SER A 13 16.51 2.70 10.30
C SER A 13 17.60 1.90 9.58
N ALA A 14 17.24 0.84 8.85
CA ALA A 14 18.24 0.00 8.21
C ALA A 14 18.91 0.68 7.00
N SER A 15 20.21 0.58 6.94
CA SER A 15 21.01 1.16 5.84
C SER A 15 20.85 0.42 4.51
N PHE A 16 20.39 -0.83 4.54
CA PHE A 16 20.19 -1.66 3.35
C PHE A 16 18.97 -2.56 3.49
N ARG A 17 18.17 -2.63 2.42
CA ARG A 17 17.06 -3.57 2.26
C ARG A 17 17.04 -4.11 0.82
N TYR A 18 16.87 -5.42 0.68
CA TYR A 18 16.68 -6.04 -0.64
C TYR A 18 15.34 -5.64 -1.25
N HIS A 19 14.27 -5.59 -0.45
CA HIS A 19 12.97 -5.06 -0.81
C HIS A 19 12.81 -3.68 -0.17
N LYS A 20 12.84 -2.64 -1.00
CA LYS A 20 12.68 -1.24 -0.56
C LYS A 20 11.23 -0.92 -0.27
N ASP A 21 10.97 0.08 0.56
CA ASP A 21 9.63 0.49 0.96
C ASP A 21 8.70 0.78 -0.23
N ALA A 22 9.18 1.53 -1.22
CA ALA A 22 8.41 1.80 -2.43
C ALA A 22 8.10 0.53 -3.23
N GLU A 23 9.00 -0.46 -3.24
CA GLU A 23 8.78 -1.75 -3.92
C GLU A 23 7.75 -2.60 -3.16
N ASN A 24 7.82 -2.60 -1.83
CA ASN A 24 6.84 -3.26 -0.97
C ASN A 24 5.44 -2.64 -1.15
N LEU A 25 5.35 -1.31 -1.17
CA LEU A 25 4.09 -0.60 -1.43
C LEU A 25 3.49 -1.01 -2.78
N TRP A 26 4.31 -1.03 -3.85
CA TRP A 26 3.84 -1.45 -5.16
C TRP A 26 3.40 -2.91 -5.18
N GLN A 27 4.14 -3.80 -4.51
CA GLN A 27 3.74 -5.20 -4.39
C GLN A 27 2.35 -5.33 -3.76
N VAL A 28 2.11 -4.66 -2.64
CA VAL A 28 0.79 -4.66 -1.97
C VAL A 28 -0.31 -4.13 -2.90
N ILE A 29 -0.07 -3.02 -3.59
CA ILE A 29 -1.03 -2.46 -4.55
C ILE A 29 -1.38 -3.47 -5.65
N TYR A 30 -0.38 -4.12 -6.25
CA TYR A 30 -0.62 -5.11 -7.30
C TYR A 30 -1.26 -6.38 -6.78
N GLN A 31 -0.97 -6.81 -5.55
CA GLN A 31 -1.68 -7.92 -4.91
C GLN A 31 -3.17 -7.59 -4.75
N ILE A 32 -3.50 -6.41 -4.22
CA ILE A 32 -4.90 -5.96 -4.09
C ILE A 32 -5.60 -5.89 -5.46
N LEU A 33 -4.95 -5.33 -6.48
CA LEU A 33 -5.48 -5.28 -7.84
C LEU A 33 -5.67 -6.66 -8.47
N GLY A 34 -4.85 -7.64 -8.08
CA GLY A 34 -4.97 -9.04 -8.45
C GLY A 34 -5.97 -9.84 -7.63
N ALA A 35 -6.69 -9.19 -6.71
CA ALA A 35 -7.63 -9.80 -5.76
C ALA A 35 -6.98 -10.75 -4.72
N TYR A 36 -5.69 -10.54 -4.43
CA TYR A 36 -4.96 -11.22 -3.34
C TYR A 36 -5.01 -10.33 -2.10
N PHE A 37 -6.05 -10.46 -1.29
CA PHE A 37 -6.30 -9.56 -0.16
C PHE A 37 -5.68 -10.03 1.16
N GLU A 38 -5.33 -11.31 1.26
CA GLU A 38 -4.75 -11.88 2.47
C GLU A 38 -3.22 -11.69 2.50
N ASP A 39 -2.67 -11.43 3.66
CA ASP A 39 -1.23 -11.19 3.84
C ASP A 39 -0.37 -12.40 3.48
N ASP A 40 -0.87 -13.62 3.74
CA ASP A 40 -0.18 -14.88 3.46
C ASP A 40 -0.11 -15.20 1.96
N CYS A 41 -0.97 -14.61 1.13
CA CYS A 41 -0.84 -14.72 -0.33
C CYS A 41 0.55 -14.29 -0.83
N ALA A 42 1.24 -13.41 -0.10
CA ALA A 42 2.57 -12.95 -0.47
C ALA A 42 3.59 -14.09 -0.57
N ASP A 43 3.48 -15.12 0.29
CA ASP A 43 4.40 -16.26 0.28
C ASP A 43 4.20 -17.16 -0.96
N GLU A 44 2.95 -17.34 -1.38
CA GLU A 44 2.63 -18.09 -2.61
C GLU A 44 3.05 -17.33 -3.87
N LEU A 45 2.96 -16.00 -3.84
CA LEU A 45 3.25 -15.12 -4.97
C LEU A 45 4.75 -14.78 -5.13
N THR A 46 5.61 -15.25 -4.23
CA THR A 46 7.04 -14.88 -4.19
C THR A 46 7.74 -15.02 -5.54
N ASN A 47 7.39 -16.05 -6.30
CA ASN A 47 7.97 -16.33 -7.61
C ASN A 47 6.92 -16.26 -8.74
N ASP A 48 5.79 -15.59 -8.52
CA ASP A 48 4.78 -15.43 -9.56
C ASP A 48 5.38 -14.72 -10.79
N PRO A 49 5.29 -15.30 -11.99
CA PRO A 49 5.97 -14.78 -13.17
C PRO A 49 5.37 -13.43 -13.66
N ILE A 50 4.09 -13.19 -13.41
CA ILE A 50 3.42 -11.96 -13.84
C ILE A 50 3.82 -10.81 -12.90
N LEU A 51 3.66 -11.02 -11.59
CA LEU A 51 3.96 -9.99 -10.59
C LEU A 51 5.46 -9.67 -10.55
N THR A 52 6.34 -10.66 -10.65
CA THR A 52 7.79 -10.43 -10.72
C THR A 52 8.17 -9.64 -11.97
N ALA A 53 7.57 -9.92 -13.12
CA ALA A 53 7.80 -9.17 -14.36
C ALA A 53 7.30 -7.71 -14.24
N VAL A 54 6.07 -7.51 -13.75
CA VAL A 54 5.48 -6.17 -13.58
C VAL A 54 6.30 -5.32 -12.62
N LEU A 55 6.77 -5.90 -11.52
CA LEU A 55 7.56 -5.21 -10.51
C LEU A 55 9.06 -5.14 -10.86
N SER A 56 9.48 -5.80 -11.93
CA SER A 56 10.89 -5.90 -12.36
C SER A 56 11.78 -6.47 -11.23
N LYS A 57 11.31 -7.50 -10.55
CA LYS A 57 11.98 -8.17 -9.44
C LYS A 57 12.23 -9.64 -9.79
N LYS A 58 13.30 -10.22 -9.26
CA LYS A 58 13.56 -11.66 -9.35
C LYS A 58 12.66 -12.47 -8.42
N THR A 59 12.43 -11.93 -7.22
CA THR A 59 11.55 -12.49 -6.20
C THR A 59 10.80 -11.36 -5.50
N LEU A 60 9.60 -11.63 -5.04
CA LEU A 60 8.78 -10.69 -4.29
C LEU A 60 9.03 -10.83 -2.78
N ALA A 61 8.62 -9.84 -2.03
CA ALA A 61 8.68 -9.85 -0.58
C ALA A 61 7.73 -10.90 0.00
N LEU A 62 8.20 -11.64 0.98
CA LEU A 62 7.40 -12.58 1.75
C LEU A 62 6.47 -11.85 2.74
N GLN A 63 5.45 -12.54 3.23
CA GLN A 63 4.51 -12.05 4.25
C GLN A 63 5.23 -11.39 5.44
N SER A 64 6.27 -12.03 5.97
CA SER A 64 7.06 -11.50 7.09
C SER A 64 7.76 -10.16 6.78
N THR A 65 8.13 -9.93 5.52
CA THR A 65 8.72 -8.66 5.07
C THR A 65 7.64 -7.59 4.93
N LEU A 66 6.47 -7.93 4.39
CA LEU A 66 5.34 -7.02 4.28
C LEU A 66 4.79 -6.65 5.67
N SER A 67 4.67 -7.62 6.59
CA SER A 67 4.28 -7.36 7.98
C SER A 67 5.22 -6.36 8.66
N ARG A 68 6.55 -6.52 8.50
CA ARG A 68 7.51 -5.56 9.00
C ARG A 68 7.36 -4.18 8.36
N PHE A 69 7.14 -4.13 7.06
CA PHE A 69 6.90 -2.91 6.31
C PHE A 69 5.67 -2.14 6.85
N PHE A 70 4.56 -2.81 7.14
CA PHE A 70 3.39 -2.19 7.76
C PHE A 70 3.69 -1.70 9.18
N ASN A 71 4.41 -2.48 9.98
CA ASN A 71 4.77 -2.10 11.36
C ASN A 71 5.74 -0.91 11.44
N GLN A 72 6.39 -0.53 10.35
CA GLN A 72 7.28 0.62 10.25
C GLN A 72 6.57 1.90 9.80
N MET A 73 5.26 1.84 9.53
CA MET A 73 4.48 3.01 9.14
C MET A 73 4.19 3.88 10.36
N ASP A 74 4.25 5.19 10.16
CA ASP A 74 3.99 6.21 11.16
C ASP A 74 3.21 7.38 10.56
N GLU A 75 3.03 8.45 11.31
CA GLU A 75 2.34 9.66 10.87
C GLU A 75 2.95 10.26 9.59
N SER A 76 4.28 10.18 9.45
CA SER A 76 4.96 10.67 8.23
C SER A 76 4.60 9.83 7.01
N THR A 77 4.42 8.53 7.20
CA THR A 77 3.96 7.61 6.15
C THR A 77 2.51 7.91 5.76
N LEU A 78 1.65 8.20 6.73
CA LEU A 78 0.26 8.60 6.48
C LEU A 78 0.21 9.87 5.62
N GLN A 79 1.05 10.85 5.90
CA GLN A 79 1.12 12.07 5.08
C GLN A 79 1.54 11.76 3.63
N GLN A 80 2.47 10.83 3.42
CA GLN A 80 2.86 10.40 2.07
C GLN A 80 1.69 9.74 1.32
N PHE A 81 0.83 8.97 2.00
CA PHE A 81 -0.39 8.43 1.39
C PHE A 81 -1.36 9.53 0.96
N TYR A 82 -1.57 10.56 1.77
CA TYR A 82 -2.40 11.71 1.38
C TYR A 82 -1.85 12.44 0.16
N ASP A 83 -0.55 12.62 0.07
CA ASP A 83 0.09 13.25 -1.07
C ASP A 83 -0.02 12.38 -2.33
N LEU A 84 0.09 11.07 -2.18
CA LEU A 84 -0.11 10.09 -3.24
C LEU A 84 -1.55 10.13 -3.79
N LEU A 85 -2.56 10.08 -2.92
CA LEU A 85 -3.96 10.20 -3.32
C LEU A 85 -4.25 11.54 -4.01
N ARG A 86 -3.67 12.64 -3.51
CA ARG A 86 -3.76 13.96 -4.14
C ARG A 86 -3.14 13.96 -5.55
N HIS A 87 -2.01 13.28 -5.72
CA HIS A 87 -1.36 13.14 -7.02
C HIS A 87 -2.22 12.33 -7.99
N PHE A 88 -2.73 11.17 -7.58
CA PHE A 88 -3.62 10.34 -8.42
C PHE A 88 -4.87 11.13 -8.85
N ARG A 89 -5.49 11.85 -7.94
CA ARG A 89 -6.62 12.71 -8.28
C ARG A 89 -6.28 13.74 -9.36
N LYS A 90 -5.11 14.38 -9.26
CA LYS A 90 -4.66 15.34 -10.29
C LYS A 90 -4.47 14.66 -11.65
N VAL A 91 -3.89 13.46 -11.69
CA VAL A 91 -3.71 12.69 -12.93
C VAL A 91 -5.07 12.33 -13.54
N VAL A 92 -6.00 11.80 -12.75
CA VAL A 92 -7.35 11.46 -13.23
C VAL A 92 -8.06 12.71 -13.76
N TYR A 93 -7.99 13.83 -13.06
CA TYR A 93 -8.64 15.09 -13.48
C TYR A 93 -7.98 15.74 -14.69
N SER A 94 -6.72 15.42 -14.99
CA SER A 94 -6.07 15.85 -16.23
C SER A 94 -6.60 15.13 -17.46
N VAL A 95 -7.11 13.89 -17.29
CA VAL A 95 -7.74 13.12 -18.37
C VAL A 95 -9.22 13.51 -18.51
N ARG A 96 -9.95 13.53 -17.41
CA ARG A 96 -11.36 13.93 -17.41
C ARG A 96 -11.73 14.50 -16.01
N LYS A 97 -12.05 15.77 -15.97
CA LYS A 97 -12.59 16.40 -14.77
C LYS A 97 -14.07 16.02 -14.62
N PRO A 98 -14.51 15.48 -13.48
CA PRO A 98 -15.92 15.19 -13.26
C PRO A 98 -16.71 16.49 -13.17
N GLU A 99 -17.91 16.52 -13.77
CA GLU A 99 -18.85 17.64 -13.67
C GLU A 99 -19.58 17.63 -12.32
N MET A 100 -19.78 16.45 -11.76
CA MET A 100 -20.47 16.24 -10.49
C MET A 100 -19.75 15.14 -9.69
N LEU A 101 -19.67 15.33 -8.38
CA LEU A 101 -19.21 14.34 -7.42
C LEU A 101 -20.39 13.92 -6.55
N LEU A 102 -20.71 12.63 -6.56
CA LEU A 102 -21.61 12.02 -5.60
C LEU A 102 -20.78 11.49 -4.43
N LEU A 103 -21.09 11.96 -3.23
CA LEU A 103 -20.49 11.45 -2.00
C LEU A 103 -21.54 10.60 -1.30
N ASP A 104 -21.21 9.34 -1.13
CA ASP A 104 -21.98 8.42 -0.31
C ASP A 104 -21.23 8.22 1.00
N LEU A 105 -21.91 8.46 2.12
CA LEU A 105 -21.36 8.28 3.46
C LEU A 105 -22.11 7.14 4.12
N ASP A 106 -21.42 6.04 4.29
CA ASP A 106 -21.94 4.86 5.01
C ASP A 106 -21.07 4.58 6.23
N SER A 107 -21.72 4.10 7.30
CA SER A 107 -21.01 3.65 8.49
C SER A 107 -20.69 2.16 8.36
N THR A 108 -19.43 1.81 8.48
CA THR A 108 -19.00 0.41 8.48
C THR A 108 -18.60 -0.01 9.88
N LEU A 109 -19.22 -1.09 10.37
CA LEU A 109 -18.80 -1.71 11.63
C LEU A 109 -17.49 -2.47 11.39
N LEU A 110 -16.42 -1.99 11.98
CA LEU A 110 -15.15 -2.69 12.04
C LEU A 110 -15.03 -3.38 13.39
N ASN A 111 -15.13 -4.71 13.39
CA ASN A 111 -14.92 -5.49 14.61
C ASN A 111 -13.43 -5.46 15.00
N THR A 112 -13.17 -5.05 16.22
CA THR A 112 -11.82 -5.07 16.80
C THR A 112 -11.71 -6.21 17.80
N TYR A 113 -10.53 -6.80 17.90
CA TYR A 113 -10.23 -7.87 18.83
C TYR A 113 -8.99 -7.50 19.66
N GLY A 114 -9.10 -7.67 20.98
CA GLY A 114 -8.05 -7.27 21.90
C GLY A 114 -8.06 -5.77 22.23
N HIS A 115 -6.96 -5.26 22.74
CA HIS A 115 -6.79 -3.84 23.07
C HIS A 115 -6.16 -3.12 21.89
N GLN A 116 -6.94 -2.34 21.19
CA GLN A 116 -6.47 -1.52 20.07
C GLN A 116 -6.58 -0.03 20.42
N GLU A 117 -5.64 0.77 19.89
CA GLU A 117 -5.69 2.22 20.08
C GLU A 117 -6.91 2.82 19.37
N CYS A 118 -7.53 3.79 20.01
CA CYS A 118 -8.71 4.49 19.49
C CYS A 118 -9.94 3.60 19.28
N GLU A 119 -10.02 2.43 19.94
CA GLU A 119 -11.21 1.60 19.94
C GLU A 119 -12.36 2.35 20.65
N GLY A 120 -13.54 2.38 20.01
CA GLY A 120 -14.72 3.00 20.56
C GLY A 120 -16.01 2.45 19.95
N PHE A 121 -17.11 2.62 20.70
CA PHE A 121 -18.45 2.34 20.18
C PHE A 121 -18.97 3.56 19.40
N ASN A 122 -19.54 3.28 18.23
CA ASN A 122 -20.38 4.21 17.48
C ASN A 122 -21.84 4.06 17.94
#